data_172ada1328b9e9648a3a4b478351a2fa
#
_entry.id   172ada1328b9e9648a3a4b478351a2fa
#
_cell.length_a   1.000
_cell.length_b   1.000
_cell.length_c   1.000
_cell.angle_alpha   90.00
_cell.angle_beta   90.00
_cell.angle_gamma   90.00
#
_symmetry.space_group_name_H-M   'P 1'
#
loop_
_entity.id
_entity.type
_entity.pdbx_description
1 polymer ?
#
loop_
_entity_poly.entity_id
_entity_poly.type
_entity_poly.pdbx_seq_one_letter_code
_entity_poly.pdbx_strand_id
1 'polypeptide(L)'
;NSGYAYTSGTGEFGGQLNNDNQSFFDYNLRQKLGYNPAGTDFVDIDQYDPNLFQFDMFSPDELLNSGQSFVSYWGYDHTGKKVRGNTDINKYFNEFDENGNYKRFVGAFQPIYMAGYIMDKFAFKDIVFNVGVRVDVFDANQPVLKDPYLFYTAKTVQEARALAENDPNQYSWVDLPEGMGDDYVVYVNDVNNPSSINGFRNGSQWFDATGTPIKDPSKIRGAAGIAPWLQDPSLETPTAEAFEDYKAQVNVMPRIAFSFPISEEASFFAHYDILTKRPTSGFRFNPYEYQFIQSRNAVINNANLLPEKTVDYELGFQQVVTRTSSVKISAFYREQRDNVQLINVFEAYPVTYKTFGNRDFGTVKGLTIAYDMRQTGNIRMTANYTLQFADGTGSDATSMSALVNAGLPNLRVIFPYSYDQRHAFNVTFDYRYGEGQDYNGPMIGK
;
A
#
# COMPACT_ATOMS: atom_id res chain seq x y z
N ASN A 1 -13.35 17.31 35.72
CA ASN A 1 -12.33 18.34 35.95
C ASN A 1 -11.81 18.82 34.60
N SER A 2 -12.36 19.91 34.17
CA SER A 2 -12.11 20.52 32.86
C SER A 2 -11.06 21.64 32.92
N GLY A 3 -10.34 21.77 34.03
CA GLY A 3 -9.30 22.75 34.16
C GLY A 3 -7.99 22.33 33.49
N TYR A 4 -7.33 23.26 32.86
CA TYR A 4 -6.01 23.06 32.28
C TYR A 4 -4.95 23.11 33.36
N ALA A 5 -4.26 22.02 33.59
CA ALA A 5 -3.23 21.94 34.58
C ALA A 5 -1.91 22.50 34.05
N TYR A 6 -1.21 23.24 34.91
CA TYR A 6 0.14 23.69 34.65
C TYR A 6 1.12 22.53 34.47
N THR A 7 2.02 22.64 33.49
CA THR A 7 3.14 21.73 33.28
C THR A 7 4.41 22.30 33.92
N SER A 8 5.22 21.46 34.57
CA SER A 8 6.48 21.86 35.22
C SER A 8 7.67 21.76 34.27
N GLY A 9 8.70 22.55 34.48
CA GLY A 9 9.93 22.54 33.68
C GLY A 9 10.29 23.92 33.17
N THR A 10 11.30 24.05 32.37
CA THR A 10 11.70 25.30 31.72
C THR A 10 12.05 25.05 30.26
N GLY A 11 11.58 25.87 29.36
CA GLY A 11 11.81 25.77 27.91
C GLY A 11 11.80 27.16 27.28
N GLU A 12 11.87 27.20 25.97
CA GLU A 12 11.85 28.43 25.19
C GLU A 12 10.88 28.29 24.01
N PHE A 13 9.87 29.17 23.95
CA PHE A 13 8.99 29.35 22.85
C PHE A 13 8.97 30.79 22.37
N GLY A 14 9.03 31.04 21.08
CA GLY A 14 9.02 32.40 20.53
C GLY A 14 10.12 33.32 21.09
N GLY A 15 11.28 32.77 21.45
CA GLY A 15 12.39 33.49 22.03
C GLY A 15 12.20 33.87 23.52
N GLN A 16 11.22 33.28 24.21
CA GLN A 16 10.97 33.50 25.64
C GLN A 16 11.15 32.21 26.43
N LEU A 17 11.74 32.34 27.64
CA LEU A 17 11.92 31.22 28.55
C LEU A 17 10.59 30.82 29.17
N ASN A 18 10.30 29.54 29.10
CA ASN A 18 9.10 28.85 29.62
C ASN A 18 9.54 27.67 30.49
N ASN A 19 8.56 26.92 30.96
CA ASN A 19 8.81 25.65 31.65
C ASN A 19 9.16 24.54 30.66
N ASP A 20 10.17 23.71 30.89
CA ASP A 20 10.67 22.67 29.99
C ASP A 20 9.59 21.71 29.46
N ASN A 21 8.57 21.42 30.27
CA ASN A 21 7.47 20.55 29.90
C ASN A 21 6.18 21.31 29.55
N GLN A 22 6.27 22.64 29.43
CA GLN A 22 5.12 23.43 29.03
C GLN A 22 4.80 23.19 27.56
N SER A 23 3.55 22.83 27.26
CA SER A 23 3.08 22.70 25.90
C SER A 23 3.01 24.07 25.21
N PHE A 24 3.15 24.05 23.88
CA PHE A 24 3.01 25.28 23.09
C PHE A 24 1.58 25.82 23.17
N PHE A 25 0.59 24.93 23.28
CA PHE A 25 -0.79 25.31 23.55
C PHE A 25 -0.95 26.06 24.87
N ASP A 26 -0.37 25.58 26.00
CA ASP A 26 -0.45 26.23 27.29
C ASP A 26 0.15 27.63 27.25
N TYR A 27 1.32 27.76 26.62
CA TYR A 27 1.97 29.06 26.43
C TYR A 27 1.06 30.05 25.69
N ASN A 28 0.53 29.65 24.54
CA ASN A 28 -0.35 30.50 23.73
C ASN A 28 -1.69 30.81 24.41
N LEU A 29 -2.26 29.85 25.12
CA LEU A 29 -3.48 30.04 25.90
C LEU A 29 -3.30 31.12 27.00
N ARG A 30 -2.24 30.99 27.79
CA ARG A 30 -1.93 31.95 28.84
C ARG A 30 -1.69 33.34 28.29
N GLN A 31 -0.90 33.45 27.23
CA GLN A 31 -0.64 34.71 26.55
C GLN A 31 -1.95 35.32 26.03
N LYS A 32 -2.81 34.56 25.40
CA LYS A 32 -4.09 35.03 24.82
C LYS A 32 -5.08 35.48 25.87
N LEU A 33 -5.04 34.88 27.07
CA LEU A 33 -5.90 35.20 28.19
C LEU A 33 -5.31 36.29 29.12
N GLY A 34 -4.10 36.76 28.86
CA GLY A 34 -3.44 37.76 29.64
C GLY A 34 -2.81 37.27 30.97
N TYR A 35 -2.64 35.96 31.12
CA TYR A 35 -1.88 35.36 32.21
C TYR A 35 -0.37 35.46 31.93
N ASN A 36 0.43 35.26 32.97
CA ASN A 36 1.87 35.06 32.76
C ASN A 36 2.10 33.76 31.99
N PRO A 37 2.70 33.78 30.79
CA PRO A 37 2.91 32.57 30.00
C PRO A 37 3.68 31.45 30.73
N ALA A 38 4.67 31.83 31.58
CA ALA A 38 5.43 30.90 32.42
C ALA A 38 4.80 30.69 33.80
N GLY A 39 3.58 31.15 34.03
CA GLY A 39 2.90 31.07 35.32
C GLY A 39 2.31 29.69 35.61
N THR A 40 1.88 29.53 36.89
CA THR A 40 1.30 28.28 37.41
C THR A 40 -0.19 28.39 37.72
N ASP A 41 -0.82 29.52 37.38
CA ASP A 41 -2.23 29.74 37.65
C ASP A 41 -3.10 28.73 36.93
N PHE A 42 -4.08 28.21 37.65
CA PHE A 42 -5.08 27.30 37.04
C PHE A 42 -5.96 28.07 36.03
N VAL A 43 -6.09 27.53 34.85
CA VAL A 43 -6.96 28.05 33.79
C VAL A 43 -8.12 27.09 33.57
N ASP A 44 -9.34 27.52 33.87
CA ASP A 44 -10.56 26.75 33.60
C ASP A 44 -11.02 27.04 32.18
N ILE A 45 -10.74 26.08 31.27
CA ILE A 45 -11.01 26.22 29.84
C ILE A 45 -12.50 26.18 29.50
N ASP A 46 -13.33 25.60 30.36
CA ASP A 46 -14.78 25.51 30.12
C ASP A 46 -15.50 26.84 30.27
N GLN A 47 -14.87 27.82 30.87
CA GLN A 47 -15.42 29.17 31.02
C GLN A 47 -15.30 30.03 29.75
N TYR A 48 -14.56 29.56 28.76
CA TYR A 48 -14.25 30.33 27.56
C TYR A 48 -15.03 29.82 26.36
N ASP A 49 -15.29 30.73 25.40
CA ASP A 49 -15.92 30.36 24.13
C ASP A 49 -15.01 29.38 23.36
N PRO A 50 -15.54 28.22 22.90
CA PRO A 50 -14.76 27.26 22.10
C PRO A 50 -14.09 27.88 20.87
N ASN A 51 -14.64 28.96 20.29
CA ASN A 51 -14.03 29.68 19.17
C ASN A 51 -12.72 30.40 19.53
N LEU A 52 -12.41 30.53 20.82
CA LEU A 52 -11.11 31.03 21.27
C LEU A 52 -9.97 30.09 20.90
N PHE A 53 -10.24 28.77 20.88
CA PHE A 53 -9.25 27.73 20.67
C PHE A 53 -9.09 27.49 19.18
N GLN A 54 -7.98 28.01 18.62
CA GLN A 54 -7.65 27.87 17.21
C GLN A 54 -6.49 26.88 17.05
N PHE A 55 -6.39 26.25 15.86
CA PHE A 55 -5.32 25.28 15.60
C PHE A 55 -3.91 25.89 15.61
N ASP A 56 -3.79 27.19 15.35
CA ASP A 56 -2.52 27.91 15.42
C ASP A 56 -1.97 28.10 16.86
N MET A 57 -2.79 27.79 17.87
CA MET A 57 -2.34 27.75 19.25
C MET A 57 -1.53 26.50 19.59
N PHE A 58 -1.62 25.45 18.77
CA PHE A 58 -0.96 24.16 18.94
C PHE A 58 0.26 24.04 18.04
N SER A 59 1.29 23.34 18.51
CA SER A 59 2.32 22.83 17.62
C SER A 59 1.82 21.62 16.84
N PRO A 60 2.40 21.30 15.66
CA PRO A 60 2.08 20.08 14.94
C PRO A 60 2.26 18.81 15.77
N ASP A 61 3.33 18.71 16.56
CA ASP A 61 3.62 17.52 17.37
C ASP A 61 2.59 17.30 18.49
N GLU A 62 2.05 18.37 19.10
CA GLU A 62 0.94 18.27 20.06
C GLU A 62 -0.31 17.68 19.40
N LEU A 63 -0.64 18.11 18.17
CA LEU A 63 -1.78 17.59 17.43
C LEU A 63 -1.56 16.16 16.91
N LEU A 64 -0.31 15.78 16.64
CA LEU A 64 0.09 14.40 16.28
C LEU A 64 0.08 13.47 17.50
N ASN A 65 0.09 14.01 18.73
CA ASN A 65 -0.17 13.31 19.99
C ASN A 65 0.52 11.95 20.11
N SER A 66 1.83 11.91 19.94
CA SER A 66 2.64 10.69 20.01
C SER A 66 2.12 9.54 19.14
N GLY A 67 1.55 9.87 17.98
CA GLY A 67 1.03 8.92 17.00
C GLY A 67 -0.45 8.58 17.16
N GLN A 68 -1.13 9.06 18.19
CA GLN A 68 -2.60 9.03 18.33
C GLN A 68 -3.21 10.34 17.83
N SER A 69 -2.88 10.72 16.61
CA SER A 69 -3.14 12.04 16.06
C SER A 69 -4.59 12.48 16.14
N PHE A 70 -4.80 13.72 16.59
CA PHE A 70 -6.11 14.38 16.58
C PHE A 70 -6.46 14.96 15.20
N VAL A 71 -5.48 15.13 14.33
CA VAL A 71 -5.64 15.75 13.00
C VAL A 71 -5.04 14.88 11.89
N SER A 72 -5.53 15.08 10.69
CA SER A 72 -5.04 14.42 9.48
C SER A 72 -5.02 15.43 8.35
N TYR A 73 -3.85 15.70 7.76
CA TYR A 73 -3.70 16.70 6.71
C TYR A 73 -2.71 16.24 5.64
N TRP A 74 -3.04 16.57 4.41
CA TRP A 74 -2.18 16.41 3.23
C TRP A 74 -2.34 17.62 2.32
N GLY A 75 -1.23 18.26 1.96
CA GLY A 75 -1.24 19.48 1.18
C GLY A 75 -1.76 20.71 1.93
N TYR A 76 -1.87 20.57 3.26
CA TYR A 76 -2.18 21.64 4.20
C TYR A 76 -1.24 21.52 5.39
N ASP A 77 -1.06 22.62 6.12
CA ASP A 77 -0.44 22.57 7.44
C ASP A 77 -1.49 22.24 8.54
N HIS A 78 -1.05 22.10 9.76
CA HIS A 78 -1.90 21.78 10.90
C HIS A 78 -2.99 22.83 11.18
N THR A 79 -2.80 24.07 10.70
CA THR A 79 -3.78 25.17 10.84
C THR A 79 -4.82 25.17 9.72
N GLY A 80 -4.69 24.27 8.72
CA GLY A 80 -5.57 24.23 7.55
C GLY A 80 -5.16 25.14 6.41
N LYS A 81 -3.97 25.75 6.49
CA LYS A 81 -3.43 26.61 5.42
C LYS A 81 -2.81 25.73 4.35
N LYS A 82 -3.15 26.01 3.08
CA LYS A 82 -2.68 25.21 1.94
C LYS A 82 -1.17 25.29 1.74
N VAL A 83 -0.52 24.15 1.61
CA VAL A 83 0.90 24.00 1.34
C VAL A 83 1.10 23.37 -0.04
N ARG A 84 2.16 23.73 -0.76
CA ARG A 84 2.45 23.21 -2.09
C ARG A 84 3.67 22.31 -2.06
N GLY A 85 3.71 21.33 -2.95
CA GLY A 85 4.81 20.38 -3.14
C GLY A 85 4.51 19.01 -2.58
N ASN A 86 5.44 18.07 -2.84
CA ASN A 86 5.39 16.71 -2.34
C ASN A 86 5.85 16.67 -0.88
N THR A 87 5.60 15.55 -0.20
CA THR A 87 6.17 15.31 1.13
C THR A 87 7.68 15.19 1.01
N ASP A 88 8.37 16.04 1.74
CA ASP A 88 9.83 16.05 1.85
C ASP A 88 10.20 15.56 3.25
N ILE A 89 10.88 14.42 3.31
CA ILE A 89 11.25 13.77 4.57
C ILE A 89 12.22 14.64 5.38
N ASN A 90 13.17 15.31 4.72
CA ASN A 90 14.10 16.21 5.43
C ASN A 90 13.36 17.37 6.07
N LYS A 91 12.41 17.97 5.35
CA LYS A 91 11.60 19.04 5.91
C LYS A 91 10.72 18.56 7.04
N TYR A 92 10.12 17.38 6.89
CA TYR A 92 9.27 16.83 7.94
C TYR A 92 10.01 16.60 9.25
N PHE A 93 11.24 16.07 9.20
CA PHE A 93 12.01 15.76 10.40
C PHE A 93 12.85 16.93 10.93
N ASN A 94 13.24 17.90 10.07
CA ASN A 94 14.27 18.87 10.41
C ASN A 94 13.88 20.35 10.19
N GLU A 95 12.69 20.65 9.62
CA GLU A 95 12.30 22.05 9.42
C GLU A 95 11.50 22.58 10.60
N PHE A 96 11.95 23.71 11.15
CA PHE A 96 11.32 24.39 12.26
C PHE A 96 10.60 25.65 11.81
N ASP A 97 9.58 26.05 12.57
CA ASP A 97 8.94 27.34 12.47
C ASP A 97 9.73 28.41 13.26
N GLU A 98 9.22 29.64 13.28
CA GLU A 98 9.82 30.77 14.02
C GLU A 98 9.77 30.59 15.54
N ASN A 99 8.94 29.70 16.05
CA ASN A 99 8.79 29.40 17.48
C ASN A 99 9.64 28.18 17.92
N GLY A 100 10.40 27.57 17.00
CA GLY A 100 11.20 26.38 17.26
C GLY A 100 10.42 25.06 17.22
N ASN A 101 9.14 25.06 16.82
CA ASN A 101 8.36 23.84 16.63
C ASN A 101 8.64 23.23 15.26
N TYR A 102 8.66 21.89 15.18
CA TYR A 102 8.69 21.22 13.89
C TYR A 102 7.48 21.57 13.04
N LYS A 103 7.68 21.90 11.79
CA LYS A 103 6.57 22.21 10.87
C LYS A 103 5.75 20.98 10.46
N ARG A 104 6.32 19.78 10.53
CA ARG A 104 5.69 18.51 10.15
C ARG A 104 4.98 18.60 8.82
N PHE A 105 5.67 19.10 7.81
CA PHE A 105 5.13 19.29 6.47
C PHE A 105 4.75 17.97 5.83
N VAL A 106 3.50 17.83 5.41
CA VAL A 106 2.99 16.68 4.64
C VAL A 106 2.40 17.19 3.35
N GLY A 107 3.06 16.89 2.23
CA GLY A 107 2.63 17.29 0.89
C GLY A 107 1.36 16.58 0.43
N ALA A 108 0.71 17.13 -0.57
CA ALA A 108 -0.39 16.44 -1.23
C ALA A 108 0.10 15.20 -1.99
N PHE A 109 -0.71 14.15 -2.05
CA PHE A 109 -0.41 12.99 -2.89
C PHE A 109 -0.57 13.38 -4.37
N GLN A 110 0.51 13.31 -5.14
CA GLN A 110 0.59 13.77 -6.52
C GLN A 110 1.24 12.70 -7.42
N PRO A 111 0.61 11.53 -7.60
CA PRO A 111 1.17 10.48 -8.43
C PRO A 111 1.20 10.89 -9.90
N ILE A 112 2.20 10.41 -10.62
CA ILE A 112 2.36 10.60 -12.06
C ILE A 112 1.94 9.31 -12.76
N TYR A 113 1.07 9.42 -13.75
CA TYR A 113 0.63 8.30 -14.54
C TYR A 113 0.64 8.65 -16.02
N MET A 114 1.31 7.83 -16.80
CA MET A 114 1.36 7.94 -18.25
C MET A 114 1.04 6.60 -18.88
N ALA A 115 0.33 6.59 -19.99
CA ALA A 115 0.02 5.39 -20.72
C ALA A 115 0.01 5.63 -22.23
N GLY A 116 0.52 4.66 -22.96
CA GLY A 116 0.45 4.65 -24.41
C GLY A 116 0.09 3.26 -24.92
N TYR A 117 -0.57 3.17 -26.04
CA TYR A 117 -0.87 1.88 -26.66
C TYR A 117 -0.81 1.98 -28.18
N ILE A 118 -0.50 0.86 -28.80
CA ILE A 118 -0.62 0.62 -30.23
C ILE A 118 -1.35 -0.70 -30.46
N MET A 119 -2.25 -0.74 -31.42
CA MET A 119 -3.00 -1.92 -31.76
C MET A 119 -3.19 -1.97 -33.27
N ASP A 120 -3.00 -3.15 -33.87
CA ASP A 120 -3.26 -3.42 -35.25
C ASP A 120 -4.32 -4.51 -35.42
N LYS A 121 -5.19 -4.35 -36.40
CA LYS A 121 -6.20 -5.32 -36.79
C LYS A 121 -5.99 -5.68 -38.24
N PHE A 122 -5.60 -6.90 -38.51
CA PHE A 122 -5.37 -7.40 -39.86
C PHE A 122 -6.01 -8.78 -40.08
N ALA A 123 -6.25 -9.09 -41.32
CA ALA A 123 -6.75 -10.40 -41.72
C ALA A 123 -5.69 -11.13 -42.55
N PHE A 124 -5.45 -12.39 -42.22
CA PHE A 124 -4.66 -13.27 -43.01
C PHE A 124 -5.52 -14.49 -43.44
N LYS A 125 -5.86 -14.54 -44.72
CA LYS A 125 -6.92 -15.45 -45.25
C LYS A 125 -8.22 -15.17 -44.47
N ASP A 126 -8.77 -16.20 -43.82
CA ASP A 126 -10.02 -16.14 -43.09
C ASP A 126 -9.82 -15.81 -41.59
N ILE A 127 -8.57 -15.69 -41.13
CA ILE A 127 -8.28 -15.39 -39.72
C ILE A 127 -8.15 -13.89 -39.53
N VAL A 128 -8.89 -13.34 -38.61
CA VAL A 128 -8.77 -11.92 -38.16
C VAL A 128 -7.97 -11.86 -36.87
N PHE A 129 -6.90 -11.09 -36.88
CA PHE A 129 -6.05 -10.85 -35.75
C PHE A 129 -6.27 -9.43 -35.22
N ASN A 130 -6.27 -9.29 -33.89
CA ASN A 130 -6.09 -8.03 -33.18
C ASN A 130 -4.86 -8.20 -32.29
N VAL A 131 -3.79 -7.50 -32.60
CA VAL A 131 -2.55 -7.57 -31.84
C VAL A 131 -2.19 -6.16 -31.36
N GLY A 132 -1.88 -6.04 -30.11
CA GLY A 132 -1.52 -4.74 -29.54
C GLY A 132 -0.65 -4.87 -28.31
N VAL A 133 -0.09 -3.75 -27.93
CA VAL A 133 0.63 -3.58 -26.70
C VAL A 133 0.24 -2.23 -26.06
N ARG A 134 0.02 -2.27 -24.75
CA ARG A 134 -0.13 -1.10 -23.94
C ARG A 134 1.03 -1.03 -22.96
N VAL A 135 1.58 0.15 -22.78
CA VAL A 135 2.64 0.43 -21.81
C VAL A 135 2.11 1.49 -20.85
N ASP A 136 2.11 1.17 -19.56
CA ASP A 136 1.74 2.08 -18.49
C ASP A 136 2.99 2.38 -17.65
N VAL A 137 3.20 3.66 -17.35
CA VAL A 137 4.21 4.14 -16.42
C VAL A 137 3.49 4.75 -15.24
N PHE A 138 3.79 4.24 -14.05
CA PHE A 138 3.26 4.74 -12.80
C PHE A 138 4.38 5.11 -11.85
N ASP A 139 4.35 6.34 -11.35
CA ASP A 139 5.22 6.87 -10.32
C ASP A 139 4.36 7.38 -9.17
N ALA A 140 4.55 6.83 -7.97
CA ALA A 140 3.84 7.30 -6.78
C ALA A 140 4.30 8.69 -6.34
N ASN A 141 5.47 9.17 -6.82
CA ASN A 141 6.03 10.50 -6.59
C ASN A 141 6.06 10.86 -5.10
N GLN A 142 6.60 9.95 -4.28
CA GLN A 142 6.68 10.09 -2.83
C GLN A 142 7.80 9.21 -2.26
N PRO A 143 8.30 9.53 -1.05
CA PRO A 143 9.30 8.72 -0.39
C PRO A 143 8.80 7.30 -0.11
N VAL A 144 9.71 6.33 -0.17
CA VAL A 144 9.51 4.94 0.23
C VAL A 144 10.64 4.50 1.14
N LEU A 145 10.38 3.56 2.02
CA LEU A 145 11.40 2.98 2.88
C LEU A 145 12.40 2.19 2.02
N LYS A 146 13.70 2.47 2.16
CA LYS A 146 14.77 1.74 1.44
C LYS A 146 14.78 0.27 1.76
N ASP A 147 14.57 -0.04 3.03
CA ASP A 147 14.62 -1.39 3.57
C ASP A 147 13.43 -1.63 4.50
N PRO A 148 12.53 -2.57 4.18
CA PRO A 148 11.34 -2.82 5.01
C PRO A 148 11.67 -3.34 6.42
N TYR A 149 12.90 -3.79 6.66
CA TYR A 149 13.33 -4.27 7.97
C TYR A 149 14.04 -3.19 8.82
N LEU A 150 14.33 -2.01 8.24
CA LEU A 150 15.13 -0.98 8.92
C LEU A 150 14.50 0.41 8.78
N PHE A 151 14.09 0.97 9.90
CA PHE A 151 13.65 2.37 9.98
C PHE A 151 14.83 3.32 10.27
N TYR A 152 15.99 2.78 10.58
CA TYR A 152 17.24 3.48 10.83
C TYR A 152 18.33 2.87 9.96
N THR A 153 19.28 3.68 9.53
CA THR A 153 20.42 3.20 8.75
C THR A 153 21.33 2.31 9.59
N ALA A 154 21.72 1.18 9.04
CA ALA A 154 22.60 0.22 9.69
C ALA A 154 23.88 0.03 8.88
N LYS A 155 24.96 -0.39 9.55
CA LYS A 155 26.24 -0.65 8.92
C LYS A 155 26.18 -1.89 8.04
N THR A 156 26.85 -1.78 6.90
CA THR A 156 27.10 -2.89 5.98
C THR A 156 28.36 -3.65 6.34
N VAL A 157 28.54 -4.82 5.72
CA VAL A 157 29.77 -5.61 5.84
C VAL A 157 31.00 -4.80 5.41
N GLN A 158 30.89 -4.00 4.34
CA GLN A 158 31.98 -3.11 3.90
C GLN A 158 32.37 -2.11 4.99
N GLU A 159 31.39 -1.48 5.62
CA GLU A 159 31.63 -0.48 6.68
C GLU A 159 32.18 -1.15 7.94
N ALA A 160 31.67 -2.32 8.31
CA ALA A 160 32.16 -3.10 9.45
C ALA A 160 33.62 -3.51 9.24
N ARG A 161 34.00 -3.94 8.03
CA ARG A 161 35.37 -4.28 7.64
C ARG A 161 36.28 -3.06 7.76
N ALA A 162 35.85 -1.92 7.23
CA ALA A 162 36.63 -0.69 7.30
C ALA A 162 36.86 -0.22 8.76
N LEU A 163 35.87 -0.38 9.63
CA LEU A 163 36.05 -0.07 11.07
C LEU A 163 37.06 -0.99 11.73
N ALA A 164 37.00 -2.30 11.47
CA ALA A 164 37.92 -3.28 12.03
C ALA A 164 39.36 -3.09 11.52
N GLU A 165 39.54 -2.68 10.28
CA GLU A 165 40.86 -2.35 9.70
C GLU A 165 41.44 -1.04 10.26
N ASN A 166 40.60 -0.02 10.50
CA ASN A 166 41.02 1.28 11.00
C ASN A 166 41.36 1.26 12.50
N ASP A 167 40.60 0.50 13.31
CA ASP A 167 40.87 0.32 14.73
C ASP A 167 40.67 -1.14 15.19
N PRO A 168 41.68 -2.00 14.94
CA PRO A 168 41.64 -3.43 15.28
C PRO A 168 41.49 -3.70 16.80
N ASN A 169 41.85 -2.74 17.66
CA ASN A 169 41.73 -2.92 19.09
C ASN A 169 40.29 -2.72 19.57
N GLN A 170 39.64 -1.67 19.09
CA GLN A 170 38.26 -1.34 19.43
C GLN A 170 37.27 -2.36 18.81
N TYR A 171 37.53 -2.77 17.58
CA TYR A 171 36.63 -3.66 16.81
C TYR A 171 37.18 -5.10 16.71
N SER A 172 37.99 -5.57 17.68
CA SER A 172 38.52 -6.93 17.73
C SER A 172 37.46 -8.03 17.75
N TRP A 173 36.23 -7.69 18.07
CA TRP A 173 35.07 -8.58 18.07
C TRP A 173 34.40 -8.71 16.70
N VAL A 174 34.80 -7.91 15.70
CA VAL A 174 34.23 -7.95 14.34
C VAL A 174 34.87 -9.10 13.58
N ASP A 175 34.15 -10.21 13.50
CA ASP A 175 34.52 -11.40 12.75
C ASP A 175 33.61 -11.53 11.52
N LEU A 176 34.15 -11.36 10.33
CA LEU A 176 33.42 -11.35 9.07
C LEU A 176 33.75 -12.61 8.27
N PRO A 177 32.78 -13.51 8.04
CA PRO A 177 32.99 -14.71 7.25
C PRO A 177 33.40 -14.36 5.80
N GLU A 178 34.23 -15.22 5.22
CA GLU A 178 34.57 -15.11 3.79
C GLU A 178 33.31 -15.26 2.93
N GLY A 179 33.21 -14.46 1.87
CA GLY A 179 32.10 -14.53 0.90
C GLY A 179 30.85 -13.74 1.25
N MET A 180 30.83 -13.01 2.39
CA MET A 180 29.77 -12.04 2.65
C MET A 180 29.86 -10.85 1.70
N GLY A 181 28.74 -10.51 1.07
CA GLY A 181 28.67 -9.34 0.18
C GLY A 181 28.87 -8.05 0.95
N ASP A 182 29.53 -7.08 0.33
CA ASP A 182 29.86 -5.80 0.94
C ASP A 182 28.63 -4.98 1.35
N ASP A 183 27.51 -5.20 0.68
CA ASP A 183 26.20 -4.54 0.90
C ASP A 183 25.31 -5.23 1.94
N TYR A 184 25.74 -6.36 2.51
CA TYR A 184 24.95 -7.06 3.52
C TYR A 184 24.88 -6.25 4.81
N VAL A 185 23.68 -6.15 5.38
CA VAL A 185 23.45 -5.49 6.68
C VAL A 185 23.97 -6.37 7.81
N VAL A 186 24.70 -5.79 8.74
CA VAL A 186 25.27 -6.47 9.91
C VAL A 186 24.33 -6.39 11.10
N TYR A 187 24.11 -7.52 11.78
CA TYR A 187 23.36 -7.64 13.01
C TYR A 187 24.26 -8.06 14.16
N VAL A 188 24.07 -7.43 15.31
CA VAL A 188 24.94 -7.54 16.49
C VAL A 188 24.13 -8.05 17.69
N ASN A 189 24.83 -8.33 18.79
CA ASN A 189 24.22 -8.77 20.05
C ASN A 189 23.48 -7.66 20.80
N ASP A 190 23.91 -6.41 20.67
CA ASP A 190 23.33 -5.23 21.32
C ASP A 190 23.50 -4.00 20.43
N VAL A 191 22.41 -3.22 20.24
CA VAL A 191 22.40 -2.03 19.38
C VAL A 191 23.27 -0.92 19.92
N ASN A 192 23.25 -0.71 21.24
CA ASN A 192 23.95 0.39 21.91
C ASN A 192 25.42 0.06 22.25
N ASN A 193 25.68 -1.22 22.58
CA ASN A 193 27.01 -1.70 22.99
C ASN A 193 27.38 -3.00 22.26
N PRO A 194 27.60 -2.92 20.94
CA PRO A 194 27.92 -4.11 20.16
C PRO A 194 29.28 -4.72 20.57
N SER A 195 29.28 -6.04 20.76
CA SER A 195 30.48 -6.80 21.14
C SER A 195 30.62 -8.14 20.42
N SER A 196 29.65 -8.50 19.59
CA SER A 196 29.71 -9.66 18.68
C SER A 196 28.76 -9.49 17.52
N ILE A 197 29.08 -10.11 16.38
CA ILE A 197 28.16 -10.24 15.24
C ILE A 197 27.28 -11.46 15.47
N ASN A 198 25.98 -11.28 15.31
CA ASN A 198 24.99 -12.34 15.42
C ASN A 198 24.58 -12.88 14.04
N GLY A 199 24.70 -12.07 12.98
CA GLY A 199 24.37 -12.47 11.63
C GLY A 199 24.31 -11.34 10.63
N PHE A 200 23.82 -11.67 9.45
CA PHE A 200 23.77 -10.74 8.32
C PHE A 200 22.45 -10.86 7.57
N ARG A 201 22.15 -9.86 6.74
CA ARG A 201 20.97 -9.89 5.87
C ARG A 201 21.24 -9.22 4.52
N ASN A 202 20.74 -9.85 3.46
CA ASN A 202 20.67 -9.26 2.13
C ASN A 202 19.21 -9.37 1.62
N GLY A 203 18.57 -8.23 1.45
CA GLY A 203 17.14 -8.18 1.10
C GLY A 203 16.31 -8.97 2.12
N SER A 204 15.65 -10.03 1.71
CA SER A 204 14.88 -10.93 2.57
C SER A 204 15.65 -12.19 3.02
N GLN A 205 16.88 -12.36 2.57
CA GLN A 205 17.72 -13.52 2.94
C GLN A 205 18.53 -13.20 4.20
N TRP A 206 18.43 -14.08 5.20
CA TRP A 206 19.12 -13.98 6.47
C TRP A 206 20.24 -15.00 6.56
N PHE A 207 21.28 -14.66 7.32
CA PHE A 207 22.48 -15.47 7.52
C PHE A 207 22.86 -15.43 9.01
N ASP A 208 23.36 -16.53 9.54
CA ASP A 208 23.92 -16.54 10.88
C ASP A 208 25.34 -15.90 10.93
N ALA A 209 25.94 -15.86 12.11
CA ALA A 209 27.27 -15.27 12.31
C ALA A 209 28.38 -15.94 11.50
N THR A 210 28.17 -17.20 11.04
CA THR A 210 29.14 -17.92 10.20
C THR A 210 28.94 -17.66 8.71
N GLY A 211 27.92 -16.85 8.34
CA GLY A 211 27.55 -16.62 6.94
C GLY A 211 26.69 -17.72 6.33
N THR A 212 26.16 -18.64 7.15
CA THR A 212 25.28 -19.70 6.65
C THR A 212 23.84 -19.17 6.51
N PRO A 213 23.18 -19.40 5.35
CA PRO A 213 21.79 -18.97 5.17
C PRO A 213 20.84 -19.64 6.18
N ILE A 214 19.96 -18.85 6.81
CA ILE A 214 18.96 -19.30 7.76
C ILE A 214 17.55 -18.96 7.28
N LYS A 215 16.59 -19.81 7.65
CA LYS A 215 15.16 -19.59 7.38
C LYS A 215 14.44 -18.88 8.53
N ASP A 216 14.98 -19.00 9.72
CA ASP A 216 14.41 -18.45 10.93
C ASP A 216 15.31 -17.34 11.47
N PRO A 217 14.98 -16.05 11.21
CA PRO A 217 15.79 -14.92 11.63
C PRO A 217 15.78 -14.69 13.15
N SER A 218 14.89 -15.34 13.90
CA SER A 218 14.90 -15.28 15.37
C SER A 218 16.20 -15.79 15.99
N LYS A 219 16.95 -16.62 15.25
CA LYS A 219 18.24 -17.19 15.68
C LYS A 219 19.35 -16.15 15.84
N ILE A 220 19.24 -15.02 15.20
CA ILE A 220 20.25 -13.93 15.26
C ILE A 220 19.82 -12.77 16.15
N ARG A 221 18.74 -12.93 16.92
CA ARG A 221 18.32 -11.91 17.88
C ARG A 221 19.38 -11.70 18.96
N GLY A 222 19.57 -10.45 19.35
CA GLY A 222 20.27 -10.07 20.57
C GLY A 222 19.36 -10.22 21.80
N ALA A 223 19.84 -9.75 22.95
CA ALA A 223 19.10 -9.86 24.20
C ALA A 223 17.77 -9.09 24.21
N ALA A 224 17.69 -7.97 23.49
CA ALA A 224 16.52 -7.11 23.40
C ALA A 224 15.68 -7.33 22.10
N GLY A 225 15.98 -8.36 21.32
CA GLY A 225 15.34 -8.64 20.04
C GLY A 225 16.30 -8.53 18.85
N ILE A 226 15.79 -8.24 17.67
CA ILE A 226 16.64 -8.03 16.51
C ILE A 226 17.49 -6.76 16.70
N ALA A 227 18.78 -6.84 16.45
CA ALA A 227 19.74 -5.79 16.74
C ALA A 227 20.62 -5.47 15.52
N PRO A 228 20.17 -4.63 14.58
CA PRO A 228 21.03 -4.14 13.51
C PRO A 228 22.18 -3.29 14.09
N TRP A 229 23.36 -3.37 13.50
CA TRP A 229 24.44 -2.46 13.87
C TRP A 229 24.19 -1.08 13.28
N LEU A 230 23.54 -0.20 14.05
CA LEU A 230 23.13 1.12 13.57
C LEU A 230 24.32 2.02 13.24
N GLN A 231 24.13 2.92 12.26
CA GLN A 231 25.07 4.01 11.99
C GLN A 231 25.12 4.96 13.17
N ASP A 232 23.98 5.34 13.69
CA ASP A 232 23.81 6.17 14.88
C ASP A 232 22.76 5.56 15.80
N PRO A 233 23.17 4.93 16.91
CA PRO A 233 22.24 4.33 17.88
C PRO A 233 21.51 5.35 18.76
N SER A 234 21.90 6.63 18.73
CA SER A 234 21.27 7.70 19.53
C SER A 234 19.98 8.25 18.92
N LEU A 235 19.66 7.87 17.68
CA LEU A 235 18.47 8.35 16.98
C LEU A 235 17.19 7.78 17.61
N GLU A 236 16.29 8.66 18.01
CA GLU A 236 14.97 8.30 18.54
C GLU A 236 13.90 8.21 17.45
N THR A 237 14.11 8.85 16.31
CA THR A 237 13.19 8.87 15.15
C THR A 237 13.92 8.53 13.86
N PRO A 238 13.25 7.93 12.90
CA PRO A 238 13.83 7.72 11.57
C PRO A 238 14.28 9.03 10.93
N THR A 239 15.37 8.97 10.17
CA THR A 239 15.87 10.09 9.38
C THR A 239 15.53 9.91 7.90
N ALA A 240 15.72 10.97 7.10
CA ALA A 240 15.55 10.92 5.66
C ALA A 240 16.42 9.86 4.97
N GLU A 241 17.54 9.49 5.58
CA GLU A 241 18.47 8.48 5.05
C GLU A 241 17.86 7.07 4.95
N ALA A 242 16.85 6.77 5.78
CA ALA A 242 16.12 5.50 5.72
C ALA A 242 15.16 5.42 4.51
N PHE A 243 14.98 6.51 3.79
CA PHE A 243 14.02 6.61 2.67
C PHE A 243 14.73 6.87 1.34
N GLU A 244 14.07 6.48 0.26
CA GLU A 244 14.45 6.81 -1.12
C GLU A 244 13.21 7.27 -1.89
N ASP A 245 13.41 7.81 -3.09
CA ASP A 245 12.32 8.15 -3.98
C ASP A 245 11.71 6.89 -4.60
N TYR A 246 10.39 6.91 -4.83
CA TYR A 246 9.70 5.79 -5.48
C TYR A 246 10.24 5.56 -6.89
N LYS A 247 10.56 4.31 -7.20
CA LYS A 247 11.04 3.93 -8.55
C LYS A 247 9.85 3.69 -9.47
N ALA A 248 9.69 4.55 -10.47
CA ALA A 248 8.61 4.45 -11.44
C ALA A 248 8.50 3.04 -12.02
N GLN A 249 7.28 2.48 -12.00
CA GLN A 249 6.98 1.14 -12.50
C GLN A 249 6.53 1.21 -13.95
N VAL A 250 7.18 0.43 -14.81
CA VAL A 250 6.82 0.30 -16.22
C VAL A 250 6.15 -1.04 -16.44
N ASN A 251 4.89 -1.02 -16.86
CA ASN A 251 4.08 -2.22 -17.08
C ASN A 251 3.77 -2.38 -18.55
N VAL A 252 4.26 -3.47 -19.14
CA VAL A 252 4.00 -3.83 -20.54
C VAL A 252 2.87 -4.85 -20.60
N MET A 253 1.80 -4.52 -21.31
CA MET A 253 0.55 -5.27 -21.37
C MET A 253 0.24 -5.66 -22.83
N PRO A 254 0.77 -6.79 -23.32
CA PRO A 254 0.43 -7.30 -24.62
C PRO A 254 -1.04 -7.79 -24.64
N ARG A 255 -1.67 -7.63 -25.81
CA ARG A 255 -3.01 -8.11 -26.13
C ARG A 255 -2.98 -8.81 -27.45
N ILE A 256 -3.48 -10.02 -27.49
CA ILE A 256 -3.56 -10.82 -28.71
C ILE A 256 -4.94 -11.46 -28.74
N ALA A 257 -5.71 -11.14 -29.77
CA ALA A 257 -6.97 -11.81 -30.02
C ALA A 257 -7.03 -12.24 -31.47
N PHE A 258 -7.63 -13.40 -31.73
CA PHE A 258 -7.92 -13.82 -33.06
C PHE A 258 -9.31 -14.44 -33.16
N SER A 259 -9.91 -14.35 -34.33
CA SER A 259 -11.15 -15.02 -34.67
C SER A 259 -11.03 -15.72 -36.04
N PHE A 260 -11.60 -16.90 -36.11
CA PHE A 260 -11.57 -17.74 -37.30
C PHE A 260 -12.99 -18.21 -37.63
N PRO A 261 -13.57 -17.85 -38.78
CA PRO A 261 -14.82 -18.39 -39.23
C PRO A 261 -14.62 -19.84 -39.68
N ILE A 262 -15.30 -20.77 -39.02
CA ILE A 262 -15.28 -22.19 -39.37
C ILE A 262 -16.26 -22.45 -40.54
N SER A 263 -17.37 -21.71 -40.53
CA SER A 263 -18.41 -21.70 -41.58
C SER A 263 -19.10 -20.34 -41.60
N GLU A 264 -20.07 -20.16 -42.50
CA GLU A 264 -20.94 -18.97 -42.53
C GLU A 264 -21.72 -18.76 -41.22
N GLU A 265 -21.95 -19.83 -40.46
CA GLU A 265 -22.75 -19.83 -39.23
C GLU A 265 -21.93 -20.02 -37.97
N ALA A 266 -20.63 -20.34 -38.05
CA ALA A 266 -19.79 -20.72 -36.92
C ALA A 266 -18.47 -19.99 -36.94
N SER A 267 -18.06 -19.48 -35.78
CA SER A 267 -16.74 -18.86 -35.57
C SER A 267 -16.10 -19.32 -34.28
N PHE A 268 -14.79 -19.51 -34.33
CA PHE A 268 -13.93 -19.69 -33.16
C PHE A 268 -13.23 -18.36 -32.84
N PHE A 269 -13.01 -18.11 -31.56
CA PHE A 269 -12.20 -16.97 -31.12
C PHE A 269 -11.37 -17.35 -29.91
N ALA A 270 -10.24 -16.66 -29.75
CA ALA A 270 -9.44 -16.73 -28.55
C ALA A 270 -8.79 -15.37 -28.28
N HIS A 271 -8.53 -15.10 -27.02
CA HIS A 271 -7.72 -13.95 -26.65
C HIS A 271 -6.78 -14.25 -25.47
N TYR A 272 -5.72 -13.47 -25.42
CA TYR A 272 -4.72 -13.43 -24.36
C TYR A 272 -4.42 -11.98 -24.03
N ASP A 273 -4.64 -11.61 -22.78
CA ASP A 273 -4.43 -10.26 -22.28
C ASP A 273 -3.57 -10.27 -21.01
N ILE A 274 -2.65 -9.32 -20.88
CA ILE A 274 -2.05 -8.96 -19.61
C ILE A 274 -2.65 -7.62 -19.19
N LEU A 275 -3.15 -7.58 -17.96
CA LEU A 275 -3.75 -6.40 -17.33
C LEU A 275 -3.03 -6.08 -16.03
N THR A 276 -2.86 -4.80 -15.74
CA THR A 276 -2.34 -4.34 -14.45
C THR A 276 -3.31 -3.38 -13.79
N LYS A 277 -3.38 -3.47 -12.46
CA LYS A 277 -4.20 -2.59 -11.64
C LYS A 277 -3.34 -1.94 -10.58
N ARG A 278 -3.32 -0.61 -10.55
CA ARG A 278 -2.62 0.13 -9.50
C ARG A 278 -3.23 -0.18 -8.14
N PRO A 279 -2.41 -0.30 -7.08
CA PRO A 279 -2.93 -0.50 -5.74
C PRO A 279 -3.87 0.64 -5.32
N THR A 280 -4.99 0.32 -4.68
CA THR A 280 -5.99 1.31 -4.22
C THR A 280 -5.87 1.64 -2.73
N SER A 281 -5.20 0.78 -1.96
CA SER A 281 -4.94 0.96 -0.53
C SER A 281 -3.43 0.98 -0.27
N GLY A 282 -3.02 1.64 0.80
CA GLY A 282 -1.61 1.70 1.19
C GLY A 282 -0.70 2.54 0.30
N PHE A 283 -1.26 3.41 -0.51
CA PHE A 283 -0.51 4.24 -1.46
C PHE A 283 0.13 5.49 -0.87
N ARG A 284 -0.47 6.03 0.18
CA ARG A 284 0.02 7.30 0.70
C ARG A 284 1.13 7.07 1.69
N PHE A 285 2.25 7.69 1.43
CA PHE A 285 3.28 7.85 2.42
C PHE A 285 2.81 8.85 3.50
N ASN A 286 2.93 8.44 4.74
CA ASN A 286 2.57 9.27 5.87
C ASN A 286 3.72 9.28 6.89
N PRO A 287 4.54 10.32 6.93
CA PRO A 287 5.77 10.32 7.72
C PRO A 287 5.53 10.18 9.23
N TYR A 288 4.39 10.63 9.76
CA TYR A 288 4.11 10.49 11.20
C TYR A 288 3.91 9.02 11.60
N GLU A 289 3.50 8.13 10.70
CA GLU A 289 3.38 6.69 10.97
C GLU A 289 4.74 6.07 11.25
N TYR A 290 5.77 6.55 10.58
CA TYR A 290 7.16 6.13 10.75
C TYR A 290 7.80 6.79 11.99
N GLN A 291 7.51 8.07 12.22
CA GLN A 291 7.98 8.79 13.40
C GLN A 291 7.56 8.10 14.71
N PHE A 292 6.33 7.63 14.76
CA PHE A 292 5.75 7.02 15.97
C PHE A 292 5.62 5.51 15.87
N ILE A 293 6.46 4.84 15.09
CA ILE A 293 6.36 3.40 14.84
C ILE A 293 6.38 2.56 16.12
N GLN A 294 7.12 2.98 17.14
CA GLN A 294 7.25 2.25 18.39
C GLN A 294 6.02 2.39 19.31
N SER A 295 5.32 3.51 19.24
CA SER A 295 4.14 3.80 20.07
C SER A 295 2.82 3.43 19.41
N ARG A 296 2.81 3.22 18.10
CA ARG A 296 1.61 2.90 17.33
C ARG A 296 1.51 1.42 17.03
N ASN A 297 0.39 0.80 17.43
CA ASN A 297 0.02 -0.53 16.96
C ASN A 297 -0.99 -0.41 15.77
N ALA A 298 -0.67 0.41 14.78
CA ALA A 298 -1.49 0.64 13.61
C ALA A 298 -0.84 0.06 12.36
N VAL A 299 -1.63 -0.07 11.29
CA VAL A 299 -1.11 -0.44 9.97
C VAL A 299 -0.42 0.77 9.37
N ILE A 300 0.82 0.58 8.90
CA ILE A 300 1.56 1.59 8.13
C ILE A 300 1.27 1.40 6.66
N ASN A 301 0.98 2.48 5.97
CA ASN A 301 0.84 2.45 4.53
C ASN A 301 2.18 2.15 3.85
N ASN A 302 2.14 1.26 2.86
CA ASN A 302 3.31 0.96 2.03
C ASN A 302 3.21 1.68 0.69
N ALA A 303 3.94 2.77 0.56
CA ALA A 303 4.00 3.52 -0.70
C ALA A 303 4.72 2.76 -1.83
N ASN A 304 5.47 1.70 -1.51
CA ASN A 304 6.24 0.90 -2.47
C ASN A 304 5.48 -0.34 -2.99
N LEU A 305 4.15 -0.29 -2.99
CA LEU A 305 3.34 -1.38 -3.56
C LEU A 305 3.46 -1.44 -5.08
N LEU A 306 3.57 -2.66 -5.60
CA LEU A 306 3.54 -2.94 -7.03
C LEU A 306 2.10 -3.02 -7.56
N PRO A 307 1.86 -2.72 -8.85
CA PRO A 307 0.59 -3.00 -9.49
C PRO A 307 0.24 -4.49 -9.46
N GLU A 308 -1.00 -4.79 -9.10
CA GLU A 308 -1.57 -6.13 -9.22
C GLU A 308 -1.64 -6.53 -10.71
N LYS A 309 -1.34 -7.79 -11.03
CA LYS A 309 -1.28 -8.30 -12.39
C LYS A 309 -2.30 -9.40 -12.62
N THR A 310 -3.02 -9.32 -13.73
CA THR A 310 -3.93 -10.36 -14.20
C THR A 310 -3.50 -10.81 -15.60
N VAL A 311 -3.34 -12.10 -15.79
CA VAL A 311 -3.19 -12.74 -17.12
C VAL A 311 -4.50 -13.42 -17.44
N ASP A 312 -5.13 -13.01 -18.53
CA ASP A 312 -6.46 -13.49 -18.95
C ASP A 312 -6.35 -14.30 -20.25
N TYR A 313 -6.88 -15.50 -20.21
CA TYR A 313 -7.01 -16.40 -21.36
C TYR A 313 -8.49 -16.73 -21.56
N GLU A 314 -9.00 -16.51 -22.74
CA GLU A 314 -10.34 -16.98 -23.13
C GLU A 314 -10.28 -17.61 -24.51
N LEU A 315 -10.99 -18.71 -24.67
CA LEU A 315 -11.25 -19.31 -25.96
C LEU A 315 -12.74 -19.66 -26.06
N GLY A 316 -13.30 -19.54 -27.24
CA GLY A 316 -14.72 -19.77 -27.38
C GLY A 316 -15.14 -20.02 -28.80
N PHE A 317 -16.38 -20.43 -28.87
CA PHE A 317 -17.04 -20.80 -30.12
C PHE A 317 -18.42 -20.15 -30.15
N GLN A 318 -18.76 -19.55 -31.27
CA GLN A 318 -20.08 -18.97 -31.50
C GLN A 318 -20.73 -19.64 -32.71
N GLN A 319 -21.99 -20.06 -32.55
CA GLN A 319 -22.78 -20.72 -33.57
C GLN A 319 -24.12 -19.99 -33.76
N VAL A 320 -24.45 -19.67 -34.98
CA VAL A 320 -25.82 -19.30 -35.39
C VAL A 320 -26.66 -20.57 -35.37
N VAL A 321 -27.72 -20.56 -34.53
CA VAL A 321 -28.63 -21.71 -34.38
C VAL A 321 -29.84 -21.56 -35.29
N THR A 322 -30.36 -20.35 -35.39
CA THR A 322 -31.41 -20.00 -36.34
C THR A 322 -31.10 -18.63 -36.96
N ARG A 323 -31.89 -18.19 -37.94
CA ARG A 323 -31.70 -16.86 -38.56
C ARG A 323 -31.76 -15.71 -37.57
N THR A 324 -32.33 -15.93 -36.40
CA THR A 324 -32.53 -14.90 -35.36
C THR A 324 -31.85 -15.22 -34.04
N SER A 325 -31.18 -16.38 -33.91
CA SER A 325 -30.56 -16.75 -32.64
C SER A 325 -29.14 -17.32 -32.78
N SER A 326 -28.33 -17.10 -31.76
CA SER A 326 -26.97 -17.65 -31.68
C SER A 326 -26.67 -18.15 -30.26
N VAL A 327 -25.75 -19.09 -30.18
CA VAL A 327 -25.15 -19.58 -28.93
C VAL A 327 -23.66 -19.29 -28.96
N LYS A 328 -23.14 -18.74 -27.89
CA LYS A 328 -21.70 -18.56 -27.64
C LYS A 328 -21.32 -19.42 -26.44
N ILE A 329 -20.28 -20.24 -26.58
CA ILE A 329 -19.68 -21.00 -25.48
C ILE A 329 -18.25 -20.59 -25.38
N SER A 330 -17.81 -20.16 -24.19
CA SER A 330 -16.42 -19.79 -23.95
C SER A 330 -15.90 -20.35 -22.64
N ALA A 331 -14.65 -20.78 -22.64
CA ALA A 331 -13.90 -21.16 -21.48
C ALA A 331 -12.87 -20.05 -21.17
N PHE A 332 -12.74 -19.67 -19.91
CA PHE A 332 -11.80 -18.66 -19.48
C PHE A 332 -10.93 -19.16 -18.32
N TYR A 333 -9.69 -18.64 -18.27
CA TYR A 333 -8.75 -18.83 -17.18
C TYR A 333 -8.02 -17.52 -16.93
N ARG A 334 -8.12 -17.03 -15.69
CA ARG A 334 -7.47 -15.81 -15.22
C ARG A 334 -6.52 -16.15 -14.11
N GLU A 335 -5.29 -15.71 -14.23
CA GLU A 335 -4.28 -15.80 -13.18
C GLU A 335 -4.04 -14.42 -12.59
N GLN A 336 -4.25 -14.30 -11.30
CA GLN A 336 -4.00 -13.07 -10.52
C GLN A 336 -2.71 -13.22 -9.76
N ARG A 337 -1.84 -12.22 -9.82
CA ARG A 337 -0.55 -12.18 -9.15
C ARG A 337 -0.34 -10.82 -8.50
N ASP A 338 0.55 -10.80 -7.50
CA ASP A 338 0.95 -9.60 -6.79
C ASP A 338 -0.22 -8.87 -6.12
N ASN A 339 -1.28 -9.60 -5.75
CA ASN A 339 -2.42 -9.02 -5.04
C ASN A 339 -1.97 -8.50 -3.69
N VAL A 340 -2.48 -7.33 -3.33
CA VAL A 340 -2.13 -6.64 -2.09
C VAL A 340 -2.76 -7.33 -0.90
N GLN A 341 -1.96 -7.59 0.15
CA GLN A 341 -2.41 -8.18 1.40
C GLN A 341 -1.77 -7.50 2.59
N LEU A 342 -2.51 -7.38 3.69
CA LEU A 342 -2.00 -6.98 5.00
C LEU A 342 -1.06 -8.04 5.53
N ILE A 343 0.13 -7.64 5.98
CA ILE A 343 1.20 -8.52 6.45
C ILE A 343 1.85 -7.97 7.72
N ASN A 344 2.49 -8.86 8.51
CA ASN A 344 3.49 -8.49 9.50
C ASN A 344 4.88 -8.50 8.85
N VAL A 345 5.68 -7.47 9.07
CA VAL A 345 7.11 -7.47 8.81
C VAL A 345 7.82 -7.85 10.11
N PHE A 346 8.07 -9.14 10.25
CA PHE A 346 8.77 -9.69 11.40
C PHE A 346 10.26 -9.33 11.34
N GLU A 347 10.90 -9.25 12.51
CA GLU A 347 12.32 -8.92 12.65
C GLU A 347 12.71 -7.57 12.03
N ALA A 348 11.76 -6.65 11.94
CA ALA A 348 12.04 -5.26 11.63
C ALA A 348 12.53 -4.53 12.89
N TYR A 349 13.44 -3.59 12.70
CA TYR A 349 13.94 -2.71 13.76
C TYR A 349 13.39 -1.29 13.55
N PRO A 350 12.84 -0.64 14.60
CA PRO A 350 12.91 -1.00 16.03
C PRO A 350 11.84 -1.98 16.49
N VAL A 351 10.84 -2.27 15.69
CA VAL A 351 9.71 -3.11 16.09
C VAL A 351 9.11 -3.83 14.87
N THR A 352 8.60 -5.06 15.09
CA THR A 352 7.71 -5.71 14.13
C THR A 352 6.49 -4.83 13.86
N TYR A 353 6.14 -4.62 12.62
CA TYR A 353 5.03 -3.74 12.25
C TYR A 353 4.10 -4.37 11.20
N LYS A 354 2.93 -3.79 11.07
CA LYS A 354 1.91 -4.20 10.10
C LYS A 354 1.90 -3.24 8.91
N THR A 355 1.90 -3.80 7.70
CA THR A 355 1.84 -3.03 6.47
C THR A 355 1.18 -3.82 5.34
N PHE A 356 1.00 -3.21 4.20
CA PHE A 356 0.54 -3.90 3.00
C PHE A 356 1.73 -4.39 2.15
N GLY A 357 1.56 -5.55 1.49
CA GLY A 357 2.55 -6.11 0.58
C GLY A 357 1.91 -6.90 -0.56
N ASN A 358 2.59 -7.01 -1.69
CA ASN A 358 2.17 -7.82 -2.83
C ASN A 358 2.50 -9.29 -2.55
N ARG A 359 1.59 -10.02 -1.91
CA ARG A 359 1.82 -11.38 -1.41
C ARG A 359 0.84 -12.40 -1.93
N ASP A 360 -0.34 -11.99 -2.33
CA ASP A 360 -1.42 -12.88 -2.70
C ASP A 360 -1.45 -13.19 -4.21
N PHE A 361 -2.04 -14.32 -4.50
CA PHE A 361 -2.31 -14.78 -5.85
C PHE A 361 -3.62 -15.55 -5.89
N GLY A 362 -4.17 -15.71 -7.07
CA GLY A 362 -5.36 -16.51 -7.26
C GLY A 362 -5.62 -16.87 -8.70
N THR A 363 -6.64 -17.70 -8.89
CA THR A 363 -7.10 -18.11 -10.21
C THR A 363 -8.61 -18.01 -10.29
N VAL A 364 -9.10 -17.57 -11.43
CA VAL A 364 -10.53 -17.61 -11.76
C VAL A 364 -10.68 -18.34 -13.08
N LYS A 365 -11.39 -19.46 -13.07
CA LYS A 365 -11.58 -20.30 -14.25
C LYS A 365 -13.04 -20.71 -14.40
N GLY A 366 -13.49 -20.87 -15.61
CA GLY A 366 -14.89 -21.19 -15.81
C GLY A 366 -15.31 -21.39 -17.26
N LEU A 367 -16.60 -21.59 -17.40
CA LEU A 367 -17.29 -21.75 -18.68
C LEU A 367 -18.48 -20.79 -18.70
N THR A 368 -18.65 -20.07 -19.81
CA THR A 368 -19.85 -19.27 -20.07
C THR A 368 -20.58 -19.78 -21.27
N ILE A 369 -21.89 -19.94 -21.13
CA ILE A 369 -22.82 -20.25 -22.24
C ILE A 369 -23.76 -19.05 -22.35
N ALA A 370 -23.77 -18.40 -23.51
CA ALA A 370 -24.63 -17.28 -23.80
C ALA A 370 -25.55 -17.62 -24.99
N TYR A 371 -26.83 -17.36 -24.81
CA TYR A 371 -27.84 -17.48 -25.88
C TYR A 371 -28.42 -16.10 -26.15
N ASP A 372 -28.41 -15.69 -27.41
CA ASP A 372 -28.99 -14.42 -27.85
C ASP A 372 -30.03 -14.72 -28.94
N MET A 373 -31.25 -14.26 -28.72
CA MET A 373 -32.35 -14.32 -29.70
C MET A 373 -32.82 -12.89 -29.98
N ARG A 374 -32.62 -12.44 -31.21
CA ARG A 374 -33.19 -11.20 -31.71
C ARG A 374 -34.72 -11.30 -31.73
N GLN A 375 -35.37 -10.16 -31.83
CA GLN A 375 -36.83 -10.16 -31.86
C GLN A 375 -37.39 -11.10 -32.96
N THR A 376 -38.14 -12.09 -32.48
CA THR A 376 -38.79 -13.11 -33.32
C THR A 376 -40.26 -13.11 -32.93
N GLY A 377 -41.10 -12.55 -33.81
CA GLY A 377 -42.46 -12.15 -33.41
C GLY A 377 -42.43 -11.08 -32.31
N ASN A 378 -43.01 -11.38 -31.20
CA ASN A 378 -43.11 -10.43 -30.05
C ASN A 378 -42.00 -10.61 -29.01
N ILE A 379 -41.10 -11.57 -29.20
CA ILE A 379 -40.15 -11.99 -28.16
C ILE A 379 -38.70 -11.67 -28.55
N ARG A 380 -37.97 -11.09 -27.61
CA ARG A 380 -36.51 -11.03 -27.61
C ARG A 380 -36.01 -11.67 -26.31
N MET A 381 -34.94 -12.45 -26.38
CA MET A 381 -34.37 -13.09 -25.19
C MET A 381 -32.84 -13.08 -25.23
N THR A 382 -32.25 -12.80 -24.09
CA THR A 382 -30.83 -13.02 -23.84
C THR A 382 -30.70 -13.86 -22.58
N ALA A 383 -29.97 -14.96 -22.63
CA ALA A 383 -29.74 -15.84 -21.48
C ALA A 383 -28.26 -16.14 -21.35
N ASN A 384 -27.71 -16.01 -20.15
CA ASN A 384 -26.33 -16.32 -19.85
C ASN A 384 -26.26 -17.28 -18.67
N TYR A 385 -25.45 -18.30 -18.79
CA TYR A 385 -25.06 -19.18 -17.71
C TYR A 385 -23.53 -19.13 -17.55
N THR A 386 -23.04 -18.95 -16.35
CA THR A 386 -21.62 -19.02 -16.02
C THR A 386 -21.39 -20.03 -14.90
N LEU A 387 -20.53 -20.99 -15.19
CA LEU A 387 -19.91 -21.85 -14.18
C LEU A 387 -18.53 -21.29 -13.88
N GLN A 388 -18.25 -20.93 -12.63
CA GLN A 388 -17.00 -20.28 -12.22
C GLN A 388 -16.40 -20.94 -10.99
N PHE A 389 -15.08 -20.97 -10.92
CA PHE A 389 -14.29 -21.34 -9.77
C PHE A 389 -13.26 -20.22 -9.53
N ALA A 390 -13.45 -19.46 -8.47
CA ALA A 390 -12.57 -18.35 -8.10
C ALA A 390 -11.90 -18.68 -6.76
N ASP A 391 -10.62 -19.00 -6.81
CA ASP A 391 -9.85 -19.48 -5.66
C ASP A 391 -8.54 -18.68 -5.52
N GLY A 392 -8.08 -18.46 -4.30
CA GLY A 392 -6.82 -17.75 -4.06
C GLY A 392 -6.43 -17.73 -2.59
N THR A 393 -5.37 -16.98 -2.27
CA THR A 393 -4.83 -16.88 -0.91
C THR A 393 -5.48 -15.77 -0.08
N GLY A 394 -6.26 -14.86 -0.69
CA GLY A 394 -7.02 -13.81 -0.01
C GLY A 394 -8.01 -13.14 -0.94
N SER A 395 -9.23 -12.91 -0.48
CA SER A 395 -10.29 -12.28 -1.28
C SER A 395 -10.12 -10.77 -1.44
N ASP A 396 -9.46 -10.13 -0.49
CA ASP A 396 -9.16 -8.69 -0.46
C ASP A 396 -7.90 -8.42 0.39
N ALA A 397 -7.42 -7.18 0.38
CA ALA A 397 -6.19 -6.78 1.07
C ALA A 397 -6.21 -6.98 2.60
N THR A 398 -7.36 -7.25 3.20
CA THR A 398 -7.55 -7.40 4.65
C THR A 398 -8.00 -8.79 5.08
N SER A 399 -8.11 -9.73 4.14
CA SER A 399 -8.58 -11.10 4.39
C SER A 399 -7.83 -11.82 5.52
N MET A 400 -6.55 -11.50 5.74
CA MET A 400 -5.71 -12.08 6.78
C MET A 400 -5.57 -11.20 8.04
N SER A 401 -6.38 -10.15 8.18
CA SER A 401 -6.25 -9.17 9.27
C SER A 401 -6.33 -9.79 10.67
N ALA A 402 -7.14 -10.81 10.86
CA ALA A 402 -7.26 -11.51 12.15
C ALA A 402 -5.93 -12.18 12.55
N LEU A 403 -5.26 -12.86 11.62
CA LEU A 403 -3.95 -13.48 11.85
C LEU A 403 -2.86 -12.44 12.10
N VAL A 404 -2.83 -11.41 11.23
CA VAL A 404 -1.86 -10.31 11.35
C VAL A 404 -2.00 -9.59 12.68
N ASN A 405 -3.22 -9.30 13.13
CA ASN A 405 -3.47 -8.67 14.42
C ASN A 405 -3.10 -9.58 15.62
N ALA A 406 -3.16 -10.88 15.44
CA ALA A 406 -2.69 -11.87 16.44
C ALA A 406 -1.16 -12.08 16.40
N GLY A 407 -0.42 -11.34 15.56
CA GLY A 407 1.03 -11.49 15.42
C GLY A 407 1.44 -12.79 14.70
N LEU A 408 0.53 -13.37 13.93
CA LEU A 408 0.77 -14.61 13.19
C LEU A 408 1.12 -14.32 11.72
N PRO A 409 1.88 -15.20 11.04
CA PRO A 409 2.14 -15.07 9.62
C PRO A 409 0.89 -15.33 8.77
N ASN A 410 0.83 -14.74 7.60
CA ASN A 410 -0.23 -15.00 6.63
C ASN A 410 -0.22 -16.46 6.19
N LEU A 411 -1.41 -17.07 6.12
CA LEU A 411 -1.56 -18.39 5.54
C LEU A 411 -1.49 -18.32 4.00
N ARG A 412 -0.78 -19.28 3.40
CA ARG A 412 -0.69 -19.42 1.93
C ARG A 412 -1.48 -20.64 1.47
N VAL A 413 -2.70 -20.77 1.99
CA VAL A 413 -3.63 -21.83 1.62
C VAL A 413 -4.64 -21.27 0.62
N ILE A 414 -4.90 -22.02 -0.43
CA ILE A 414 -5.89 -21.65 -1.44
C ILE A 414 -7.29 -21.99 -0.92
N PHE A 415 -8.18 -21.04 -0.96
CA PHE A 415 -9.59 -21.18 -0.60
C PHE A 415 -10.49 -20.38 -1.57
N PRO A 416 -11.79 -20.71 -1.67
CA PRO A 416 -12.68 -19.94 -2.51
C PRO A 416 -12.73 -18.47 -2.10
N TYR A 417 -12.72 -17.59 -3.08
CA TYR A 417 -12.91 -16.15 -2.83
C TYR A 417 -14.30 -15.86 -2.27
N SER A 418 -14.42 -14.82 -1.47
CA SER A 418 -15.71 -14.40 -0.88
C SER A 418 -16.78 -14.06 -1.92
N TYR A 419 -16.36 -13.74 -3.14
CA TYR A 419 -17.23 -13.47 -4.28
C TYR A 419 -17.36 -14.67 -5.24
N ASP A 420 -16.85 -15.86 -4.88
CA ASP A 420 -17.00 -17.05 -5.71
C ASP A 420 -18.47 -17.47 -5.80
N GLN A 421 -19.01 -17.37 -7.00
CA GLN A 421 -20.35 -17.79 -7.32
C GLN A 421 -20.28 -18.88 -8.38
N ARG A 422 -20.38 -20.15 -7.93
CA ARG A 422 -20.20 -21.35 -8.79
C ARG A 422 -21.12 -21.36 -10.01
N HIS A 423 -22.37 -20.95 -9.82
CA HIS A 423 -23.39 -20.96 -10.84
C HIS A 423 -24.10 -19.61 -10.87
N ALA A 424 -24.06 -18.93 -12.01
CA ALA A 424 -24.77 -17.69 -12.24
C ALA A 424 -25.66 -17.82 -13.48
N PHE A 425 -26.94 -17.55 -13.30
CA PHE A 425 -27.90 -17.47 -14.39
C PHE A 425 -28.41 -16.06 -14.53
N ASN A 426 -28.42 -15.55 -15.76
CA ASN A 426 -28.94 -14.23 -16.07
C ASN A 426 -29.80 -14.34 -17.30
N VAL A 427 -31.09 -14.07 -17.20
CA VAL A 427 -32.05 -14.15 -18.31
C VAL A 427 -32.78 -12.82 -18.40
N THR A 428 -32.75 -12.22 -19.59
CA THR A 428 -33.53 -11.04 -19.93
C THR A 428 -34.54 -11.47 -20.99
N PHE A 429 -35.81 -11.26 -20.70
CA PHE A 429 -36.90 -11.55 -21.57
C PHE A 429 -37.70 -10.28 -21.85
N ASP A 430 -37.82 -9.91 -23.12
CA ASP A 430 -38.57 -8.74 -23.55
C ASP A 430 -39.71 -9.17 -24.45
N TYR A 431 -40.94 -8.87 -24.08
CA TYR A 431 -42.13 -9.14 -24.84
C TYR A 431 -42.76 -7.84 -25.27
N ARG A 432 -42.82 -7.60 -26.58
CA ARG A 432 -43.38 -6.38 -27.15
C ARG A 432 -44.54 -6.71 -28.10
N TYR A 433 -45.57 -5.97 -27.94
CA TYR A 433 -46.67 -5.96 -28.93
C TYR A 433 -46.29 -5.03 -30.09
N GLY A 434 -46.88 -5.30 -31.28
CA GLY A 434 -46.74 -4.41 -32.42
C GLY A 434 -47.32 -3.00 -32.12
N GLU A 435 -46.95 -2.03 -32.92
CA GLU A 435 -47.47 -0.66 -32.81
C GLU A 435 -48.45 -0.34 -33.94
N GLY A 436 -49.39 0.55 -33.65
CA GLY A 436 -50.36 1.01 -34.65
C GLY A 436 -51.27 -0.10 -35.23
N GLN A 437 -51.23 -0.28 -36.54
CA GLN A 437 -52.04 -1.31 -37.23
C GLN A 437 -51.54 -2.74 -36.97
N ASP A 438 -50.28 -2.88 -36.61
CA ASP A 438 -49.66 -4.17 -36.27
C ASP A 438 -49.80 -4.54 -34.79
N TYR A 439 -50.56 -3.78 -34.03
CA TYR A 439 -50.78 -4.05 -32.60
C TYR A 439 -51.51 -5.41 -32.44
N ASN A 440 -50.82 -6.33 -31.78
CA ASN A 440 -51.27 -7.69 -31.54
C ASN A 440 -51.41 -8.01 -30.05
N GLY A 441 -51.48 -6.97 -29.18
CA GLY A 441 -51.60 -7.10 -27.75
C GLY A 441 -53.04 -7.20 -27.25
N PRO A 442 -53.27 -7.40 -25.95
CA PRO A 442 -54.58 -7.43 -25.33
C PRO A 442 -55.27 -6.05 -25.45
N MET A 443 -56.47 -6.03 -26.00
CA MET A 443 -57.30 -4.85 -25.98
C MET A 443 -58.01 -4.72 -24.62
N ILE A 444 -57.68 -3.70 -23.85
CA ILE A 444 -58.40 -3.38 -22.62
C ILE A 444 -59.65 -2.64 -23.05
N GLY A 445 -60.76 -3.33 -23.00
CA GLY A 445 -62.12 -2.88 -23.04
C GLY A 445 -62.53 -1.75 -24.02
N LYS A 446 -63.53 -2.05 -24.83
CA LYS A 446 -64.46 -1.02 -25.29
C LYS A 446 -65.41 -0.74 -24.16
#